data_5364aebdfda3e40a519d74cda1160308
#
_entry.id   5364aebdfda3e40a519d74cda1160308
#
_cell.length_a   1.000
_cell.length_b   1.000
_cell.length_c   1.000
_cell.angle_alpha   90.00
_cell.angle_beta   90.00
_cell.angle_gamma   90.00
#
_symmetry.space_group_name_H-M   'P 1'
#
loop_
_entity.id
_entity.type
_entity.pdbx_description
1 polymer ?
#
loop_
_entity_poly.entity_id
_entity_poly.type
_entity_poly.pdbx_seq_one_letter_code
_entity_poly.pdbx_strand_id
1 'polypeptide(L)'
;MKNKYKEFKYIPTRELERLISEWVKNERARKMMRRHFIDGISFERMAEEMDRSVQQTKTIVYEHADFLAEIVRKTNENRTIR
;
A
#
# COMPACT_ATOMS: atom_id res chain seq x y z
N MET A 1 0.61 16.06 -10.33
CA MET A 1 1.48 15.24 -9.51
C MET A 1 1.34 13.77 -9.86
N LYS A 2 2.43 13.09 -9.96
CA LYS A 2 2.40 11.69 -10.35
C LYS A 2 1.92 10.80 -9.22
N ASN A 3 1.13 9.82 -9.58
CA ASN A 3 0.70 8.80 -8.65
C ASN A 3 1.73 7.68 -8.66
N LYS A 4 2.50 7.59 -7.60
CA LYS A 4 3.61 6.65 -7.50
C LYS A 4 3.14 5.20 -7.48
N TYR A 5 1.93 4.97 -7.03
CA TYR A 5 1.40 3.62 -6.87
C TYR A 5 0.16 3.42 -7.73
N LYS A 6 0.20 3.95 -8.94
CA LYS A 6 -0.95 3.86 -9.83
C LYS A 6 -1.33 2.43 -10.16
N GLU A 7 -0.37 1.51 -10.08
CA GLU A 7 -0.68 0.10 -10.33
C GLU A 7 -1.75 -0.43 -9.39
N PHE A 8 -1.80 0.10 -8.17
CA PHE A 8 -2.75 -0.37 -7.18
C PHE A 8 -4.20 -0.10 -7.60
N LYS A 9 -4.41 0.90 -8.45
CA LYS A 9 -5.75 1.21 -8.93
C LYS A 9 -6.36 0.10 -9.75
N TYR A 10 -5.52 -0.66 -10.42
CA TYR A 10 -5.99 -1.71 -11.34
C TYR A 10 -6.05 -3.06 -10.68
N ILE A 11 -5.78 -3.13 -9.39
CA ILE A 11 -5.85 -4.37 -8.63
C ILE A 11 -7.19 -4.41 -7.92
N PRO A 12 -7.99 -5.46 -8.11
CA PRO A 12 -9.23 -5.56 -7.36
C PRO A 12 -8.98 -5.48 -5.86
N THR A 13 -9.92 -4.90 -5.14
CA THR A 13 -9.76 -4.69 -3.70
C THR A 13 -9.41 -5.97 -2.98
N ARG A 14 -10.10 -7.05 -3.32
CA ARG A 14 -9.86 -8.34 -2.68
C ARG A 14 -8.43 -8.81 -2.90
N GLU A 15 -7.95 -8.66 -4.11
CA GLU A 15 -6.60 -9.06 -4.44
C GLU A 15 -5.57 -8.21 -3.73
N LEU A 16 -5.81 -6.90 -3.68
CA LEU A 16 -4.90 -5.98 -3.00
C LEU A 16 -4.84 -6.31 -1.52
N GLU A 17 -5.97 -6.60 -0.92
CA GLU A 17 -6.02 -7.00 0.49
C GLU A 17 -5.20 -8.25 0.74
N ARG A 18 -5.32 -9.22 -0.17
CA ARG A 18 -4.57 -10.46 -0.04
C ARG A 18 -3.08 -10.21 -0.14
N LEU A 19 -2.68 -9.37 -1.08
CA LEU A 19 -1.26 -9.05 -1.27
C LEU A 19 -0.68 -8.35 -0.06
N ILE A 20 -1.43 -7.40 0.50
CA ILE A 20 -0.98 -6.69 1.69
C ILE A 20 -0.82 -7.68 2.84
N SER A 21 -1.78 -8.56 3.03
CA SER A 21 -1.72 -9.54 4.12
C SER A 21 -0.56 -10.51 3.93
N GLU A 22 -0.29 -10.86 2.70
CA GLU A 22 0.71 -11.88 2.40
C GLU A 22 2.14 -11.33 2.48
N TRP A 23 2.35 -10.11 1.96
CA TRP A 23 3.68 -9.59 1.78
C TRP A 23 4.12 -8.55 2.80
N VAL A 24 3.17 -7.89 3.44
CA VAL A 24 3.49 -6.88 4.46
C VAL A 24 3.39 -7.53 5.82
N LYS A 25 4.54 -7.83 6.42
CA LYS A 25 4.58 -8.59 7.66
C LYS A 25 4.39 -7.74 8.91
N ASN A 26 4.67 -6.45 8.80
CA ASN A 26 4.48 -5.55 9.93
C ASN A 26 3.00 -5.25 10.09
N GLU A 27 2.46 -5.60 11.26
CA GLU A 27 1.02 -5.48 11.49
C GLU A 27 0.54 -4.04 11.41
N ARG A 28 1.32 -3.12 11.97
CA ARG A 28 0.97 -1.70 11.92
C ARG A 28 0.96 -1.18 10.49
N ALA A 29 1.99 -1.52 9.74
CA ALA A 29 2.08 -1.08 8.34
C ALA A 29 0.96 -1.67 7.52
N ARG A 30 0.63 -2.92 7.78
CA ARG A 30 -0.44 -3.59 7.06
C ARG A 30 -1.77 -2.88 7.27
N LYS A 31 -2.06 -2.52 8.52
CA LYS A 31 -3.28 -1.81 8.83
C LYS A 31 -3.30 -0.44 8.16
N MET A 32 -2.19 0.26 8.19
CA MET A 32 -2.12 1.59 7.59
C MET A 32 -2.30 1.52 6.08
N MET A 33 -1.70 0.53 5.43
CA MET A 33 -1.84 0.38 4.00
C MET A 33 -3.28 0.08 3.60
N ARG A 34 -3.95 -0.76 4.37
CA ARG A 34 -5.34 -1.08 4.08
C ARG A 34 -6.22 0.16 4.21
N ARG A 35 -6.01 0.94 5.26
CA ARG A 35 -6.82 2.13 5.45
C ARG A 35 -6.60 3.15 4.34
N HIS A 36 -5.38 3.29 3.89
CA HIS A 36 -5.09 4.28 2.86
C HIS A 36 -5.46 3.80 1.45
N PHE A 37 -5.02 2.61 1.07
CA PHE A 37 -5.19 2.16 -0.31
C PHE A 37 -6.53 1.48 -0.57
N ILE A 38 -7.16 0.94 0.44
CA ILE A 38 -8.43 0.26 0.26
C ILE A 38 -9.60 1.11 0.75
N ASP A 39 -9.47 1.68 1.95
CA ASP A 39 -10.54 2.48 2.53
C ASP A 39 -10.52 3.94 2.08
N GLY A 40 -9.42 4.39 1.49
CA GLY A 40 -9.35 5.76 0.98
C GLY A 40 -9.15 6.81 2.07
N ILE A 41 -8.59 6.45 3.20
CA ILE A 41 -8.38 7.37 4.31
C ILE A 41 -7.12 8.18 4.06
N SER A 42 -7.20 9.50 4.28
CA SER A 42 -6.07 10.38 4.07
C SER A 42 -4.99 10.17 5.12
N PHE A 43 -3.76 10.60 4.78
CA PHE A 43 -2.67 10.50 5.73
C PHE A 43 -2.91 11.37 6.94
N GLU A 44 -3.53 12.53 6.74
CA GLU A 44 -3.85 13.41 7.86
C GLU A 44 -4.77 12.74 8.84
N ARG A 45 -5.78 12.08 8.34
CA ARG A 45 -6.74 11.41 9.20
C ARG A 45 -6.11 10.24 9.92
N MET A 46 -5.29 9.47 9.21
CA MET A 46 -4.61 8.33 9.84
C MET A 46 -3.65 8.79 10.92
N ALA A 47 -2.96 9.89 10.67
CA ALA A 47 -2.02 10.44 11.65
C ALA A 47 -2.74 10.79 12.94
N GLU A 48 -3.93 11.39 12.81
CA GLU A 48 -4.75 11.71 13.97
C GLU A 48 -5.15 10.45 14.72
N GLU A 49 -5.63 9.47 14.01
CA GLU A 49 -6.12 8.24 14.62
C GLU A 49 -5.02 7.49 15.36
N MET A 50 -3.80 7.58 14.85
CA MET A 50 -2.69 6.82 15.40
C MET A 50 -1.76 7.64 16.26
N ASP A 51 -2.13 8.90 16.51
CA ASP A 51 -1.32 9.79 17.33
C ASP A 51 0.10 9.89 16.81
N ARG A 52 0.22 10.11 15.50
CA ARG A 52 1.51 10.26 14.85
C ARG A 52 1.50 11.50 13.97
N SER A 53 2.68 11.93 13.54
CA SER A 53 2.75 13.02 12.57
C SER A 53 2.38 12.50 11.19
N VAL A 54 1.97 13.43 10.32
CA VAL A 54 1.68 13.06 8.94
C VAL A 54 2.91 12.51 8.25
N GLN A 55 4.07 13.11 8.53
CA GLN A 55 5.32 12.67 7.93
C GLN A 55 5.66 11.23 8.31
N GLN A 56 5.51 10.89 9.58
CA GLN A 56 5.78 9.53 10.03
C GLN A 56 4.83 8.56 9.36
N THR A 57 3.57 8.94 9.25
CA THR A 57 2.57 8.09 8.63
C THR A 57 2.92 7.82 7.17
N LYS A 58 3.28 8.85 6.43
CA LYS A 58 3.67 8.70 5.04
C LYS A 58 4.88 7.81 4.88
N THR A 59 5.88 8.00 5.75
CA THR A 59 7.11 7.22 5.65
C THR A 59 6.83 5.73 5.82
N ILE A 60 6.04 5.39 6.82
CA ILE A 60 5.72 3.98 7.06
C ILE A 60 4.98 3.38 5.88
N VAL A 61 3.95 4.08 5.39
CA VAL A 61 3.15 3.55 4.30
C VAL A 61 3.98 3.43 3.02
N TYR A 62 4.77 4.45 2.70
CA TYR A 62 5.52 4.43 1.45
C TYR A 62 6.63 3.38 1.44
N GLU A 63 7.27 3.16 2.58
CA GLU A 63 8.29 2.11 2.65
C GLU A 63 7.72 0.76 2.26
N HIS A 64 6.56 0.44 2.81
CA HIS A 64 5.95 -0.85 2.55
C HIS A 64 5.25 -0.88 1.19
N ALA A 65 4.73 0.26 0.76
CA ALA A 65 4.10 0.34 -0.54
C ALA A 65 5.12 0.18 -1.67
N ASP A 66 6.32 0.73 -1.48
CA ASP A 66 7.38 0.55 -2.48
C ASP A 66 7.71 -0.92 -2.65
N PHE A 67 7.83 -1.63 -1.55
CA PHE A 67 8.11 -3.05 -1.57
C PHE A 67 6.99 -3.82 -2.29
N LEU A 68 5.76 -3.51 -1.95
CA LEU A 68 4.62 -4.20 -2.54
C LEU A 68 4.50 -3.88 -4.03
N ALA A 69 4.76 -2.64 -4.41
CA ALA A 69 4.70 -2.25 -5.82
C ALA A 69 5.71 -3.04 -6.64
N GLU A 70 6.87 -3.29 -6.06
CA GLU A 70 7.89 -4.09 -6.73
C GLU A 70 7.39 -5.51 -6.97
N ILE A 71 6.76 -6.10 -5.96
CA ILE A 71 6.19 -7.44 -6.08
C ILE A 71 5.15 -7.48 -7.20
N VAL A 72 4.26 -6.51 -7.21
CA VAL A 72 3.20 -6.45 -8.22
C VAL A 72 3.79 -6.33 -9.62
N ARG A 73 4.79 -5.47 -9.77
CA ARG A 73 5.42 -5.26 -11.07
C ARG A 73 6.07 -6.53 -11.59
N LYS A 74 6.77 -7.23 -10.73
CA LYS A 74 7.43 -8.48 -11.13
C LYS A 74 6.43 -9.55 -11.51
N THR A 75 5.33 -9.62 -10.79
CA THR A 75 4.29 -10.59 -11.10
C THR A 75 3.68 -10.30 -12.46
N ASN A 76 3.43 -9.03 -12.76
CA ASN A 76 2.87 -8.65 -14.05
C ASN A 76 3.83 -8.95 -15.18
N GLU A 77 5.11 -8.72 -14.96
CA GLU A 77 6.14 -9.04 -15.96
C GLU A 77 6.14 -10.52 -16.28
N ASN A 78 6.06 -11.33 -15.25
CA ASN A 78 6.04 -12.79 -15.46
C ASN A 78 4.84 -13.22 -16.26
N ARG A 79 3.71 -12.61 -16.03
CA ARG A 79 2.51 -12.92 -16.78
C ARG A 79 2.65 -12.52 -18.24
N THR A 80 3.33 -11.41 -18.48
CA THR A 80 3.45 -10.86 -19.82
C THR A 80 4.37 -11.69 -20.68
N ILE A 81 5.36 -12.30 -20.08
CA ILE A 81 6.39 -13.03 -20.82
C ILE A 81 5.86 -14.31 -21.47
N ARG A 82 4.76 -14.82 -21.03
CA ARG A 82 4.22 -16.11 -21.51
C ARG A 82 3.90 -16.15 -22.98
#